data_b02dd1e098a2e87828edb12751404312
#
_entry.id   b02dd1e098a2e87828edb12751404312
#
_cell.length_a   1.000
_cell.length_b   1.000
_cell.length_c   1.000
_cell.angle_alpha   90.00
_cell.angle_beta   90.00
_cell.angle_gamma   90.00
#
_symmetry.space_group_name_H-M   'P 1'
#
loop_
_entity.id
_entity.type
_entity.pdbx_description
1 polymer ?
#
loop_
_entity_poly.entity_id
_entity_poly.type
_entity_poly.pdbx_seq_one_letter_code
_entity_poly.pdbx_strand_id
1 'polypeptide(L)'
;MTSRRFLWLGGLLSGFALLVCVPIAQEHAGPHWGYSGTGSPDHWGSLDKSFATCQTGQHQSPIDIRAPKAADLPPIQFAYRATPLHVINNGHTIQVDYAPGSSITVGGKRYELKQFHFHHPSEEKVNGKGYAMVAHLVHAAADGSVAVVAVLLDAGSAANSLISRIWPYLPAQEGPEQKHDDVQIDVASLLPADRGYYTFTGSLTTPPCTENVTWFVLKTPEPISQTESDAFGRIYPVNARPTQPLNGRDVRASK
;
A
#
# COMPACT_ATOMS: atom_id res chain seq x y z
N MET A 1 67.00 -11.99 70.52
CA MET A 1 66.72 -11.96 69.07
C MET A 1 65.29 -12.40 68.86
N THR A 2 64.41 -11.46 68.78
CA THR A 2 62.95 -11.64 68.83
C THR A 2 62.32 -11.42 67.43
N SER A 3 61.74 -12.47 66.89
CA SER A 3 61.04 -12.43 65.62
C SER A 3 59.56 -12.13 65.87
N ARG A 4 59.01 -10.99 65.32
CA ARG A 4 57.62 -10.64 65.35
C ARG A 4 56.93 -11.17 64.09
N ARG A 5 55.91 -11.99 64.26
CA ARG A 5 55.00 -12.43 63.20
C ARG A 5 53.88 -11.44 63.07
N PHE A 6 53.70 -10.88 61.84
CA PHE A 6 52.53 -10.10 61.48
C PHE A 6 51.44 -11.03 60.90
N LEU A 7 50.28 -11.04 61.50
CA LEU A 7 49.07 -11.64 60.91
C LEU A 7 48.41 -10.62 60.01
N TRP A 8 48.17 -11.04 58.75
CA TRP A 8 47.28 -10.34 57.82
C TRP A 8 45.89 -10.95 57.91
N LEU A 9 44.86 -10.16 58.34
CA LEU A 9 43.45 -10.48 58.17
C LEU A 9 43.05 -10.07 56.77
N GLY A 10 42.70 -11.05 55.91
CA GLY A 10 42.09 -10.82 54.62
C GLY A 10 40.57 -10.67 54.78
N GLY A 11 40.05 -9.46 54.58
CA GLY A 11 38.63 -9.22 54.52
C GLY A 11 38.08 -9.59 53.15
N LEU A 12 37.17 -10.57 53.07
CA LEU A 12 36.37 -10.90 51.88
C LEU A 12 35.21 -9.87 51.78
N LEU A 13 35.31 -8.97 50.81
CA LEU A 13 34.21 -8.12 50.36
C LEU A 13 33.35 -8.92 49.37
N SER A 14 32.22 -9.46 49.82
CA SER A 14 31.21 -10.04 48.96
C SER A 14 30.44 -8.92 48.25
N GLY A 15 30.76 -8.64 47.00
CA GLY A 15 30.02 -7.74 46.13
C GLY A 15 28.71 -8.40 45.68
N PHE A 16 27.60 -7.92 46.24
CA PHE A 16 26.25 -8.24 45.79
C PHE A 16 25.99 -7.47 44.46
N ALA A 17 26.08 -8.13 43.29
CA ALA A 17 25.65 -7.57 42.04
C ALA A 17 24.12 -7.55 42.00
N LEU A 18 23.53 -6.38 42.18
CA LEU A 18 22.10 -6.13 41.89
C LEU A 18 21.90 -6.24 40.37
N LEU A 19 21.32 -7.36 39.91
CA LEU A 19 20.75 -7.45 38.58
C LEU A 19 19.54 -6.51 38.51
N VAL A 20 19.74 -5.35 37.88
CA VAL A 20 18.64 -4.48 37.48
C VAL A 20 17.96 -5.13 36.27
N CYS A 21 16.85 -5.83 36.51
CA CYS A 21 15.93 -6.24 35.45
C CYS A 21 15.29 -4.97 34.87
N VAL A 22 15.82 -4.47 33.74
CA VAL A 22 15.15 -3.46 32.95
C VAL A 22 13.97 -4.17 32.26
N PRO A 23 12.71 -3.76 32.51
CA PRO A 23 11.59 -4.31 31.76
C PRO A 23 11.78 -3.90 30.29
N ILE A 24 11.96 -4.88 29.41
CA ILE A 24 11.84 -4.68 27.95
C ILE A 24 10.40 -4.27 27.75
N ALA A 25 10.17 -2.98 27.43
CA ALA A 25 8.88 -2.52 26.96
C ALA A 25 8.55 -3.36 25.72
N GLN A 26 7.54 -4.24 25.85
CA GLN A 26 6.93 -4.86 24.70
C GLN A 26 6.35 -3.73 23.87
N GLU A 27 6.96 -3.44 22.71
CA GLU A 27 6.30 -2.66 21.69
C GLU A 27 4.99 -3.40 21.40
N HIS A 28 3.88 -2.78 21.78
CA HIS A 28 2.57 -3.24 21.36
C HIS A 28 2.52 -3.04 19.84
N ALA A 29 2.86 -4.09 19.11
CA ALA A 29 2.47 -4.15 17.70
C ALA A 29 0.97 -3.83 17.67
N GLY A 30 0.57 -2.84 16.85
CA GLY A 30 -0.83 -2.48 16.69
C GLY A 30 -1.67 -3.72 16.34
N PRO A 31 -3.00 -3.66 16.43
CA PRO A 31 -3.85 -4.80 16.18
C PRO A 31 -3.58 -5.33 14.78
N HIS A 32 -3.28 -6.63 14.70
CA HIS A 32 -3.02 -7.30 13.43
C HIS A 32 -4.34 -7.37 12.64
N TRP A 33 -4.34 -6.83 11.43
CA TRP A 33 -5.44 -6.93 10.48
C TRP A 33 -5.00 -7.70 9.23
N GLY A 34 -5.95 -8.17 8.44
CA GLY A 34 -5.67 -8.93 7.23
C GLY A 34 -6.93 -9.03 6.36
N TYR A 35 -6.96 -10.01 5.48
CA TYR A 35 -8.06 -10.18 4.53
C TYR A 35 -8.89 -11.43 4.79
N SER A 36 -8.63 -12.16 5.86
CA SER A 36 -9.36 -13.39 6.23
C SER A 36 -9.52 -13.55 7.74
N GLY A 37 -10.45 -14.42 8.15
CA GLY A 37 -10.69 -14.73 9.55
C GLY A 37 -11.13 -13.53 10.38
N THR A 38 -10.72 -13.49 11.65
CA THR A 38 -11.08 -12.41 12.59
C THR A 38 -10.44 -11.07 12.26
N GLY A 39 -9.39 -11.05 11.44
CA GLY A 39 -8.73 -9.86 10.93
C GLY A 39 -9.27 -9.34 9.59
N SER A 40 -10.35 -9.94 9.04
CA SER A 40 -10.90 -9.60 7.73
C SER A 40 -11.53 -8.20 7.67
N PRO A 41 -11.76 -7.64 6.47
CA PRO A 41 -12.33 -6.31 6.27
C PRO A 41 -13.63 -6.03 7.04
N ASP A 42 -14.48 -7.04 7.24
CA ASP A 42 -15.73 -6.91 7.99
C ASP A 42 -15.51 -6.62 9.48
N HIS A 43 -14.33 -6.90 9.99
CA HIS A 43 -13.98 -6.72 11.40
C HIS A 43 -13.05 -5.53 11.67
N TRP A 44 -12.45 -4.92 10.63
CA TRP A 44 -11.43 -3.88 10.80
C TRP A 44 -11.85 -2.77 11.76
N GLY A 45 -13.06 -2.24 11.62
CA GLY A 45 -13.54 -1.16 12.47
C GLY A 45 -13.68 -1.49 13.95
N SER A 46 -13.68 -2.78 14.32
CA SER A 46 -13.76 -3.26 15.70
C SER A 46 -12.43 -3.77 16.25
N LEU A 47 -11.40 -3.93 15.43
CA LEU A 47 -10.08 -4.41 15.87
C LEU A 47 -9.38 -3.38 16.75
N ASP A 48 -9.52 -2.10 16.42
CA ASP A 48 -8.95 -1.00 17.18
C ASP A 48 -9.80 0.27 17.02
N LYS A 49 -9.79 1.14 18.05
CA LYS A 49 -10.53 2.42 18.01
C LYS A 49 -10.04 3.36 16.89
N SER A 50 -8.76 3.31 16.55
CA SER A 50 -8.19 4.08 15.43
C SER A 50 -8.71 3.61 14.06
N PHE A 51 -9.25 2.39 13.96
CA PHE A 51 -9.82 1.82 12.74
C PHE A 51 -11.34 2.01 12.61
N ALA A 52 -11.97 2.71 13.56
CA ALA A 52 -13.43 2.89 13.58
C ALA A 52 -14.00 3.40 12.26
N THR A 53 -13.26 4.24 11.52
CA THR A 53 -13.66 4.77 10.21
C THR A 53 -13.86 3.67 9.17
N CYS A 54 -13.20 2.50 9.30
CA CYS A 54 -13.42 1.37 8.39
C CYS A 54 -14.87 0.86 8.42
N GLN A 55 -15.57 1.04 9.54
CA GLN A 55 -16.97 0.63 9.74
C GLN A 55 -17.96 1.80 9.66
N THR A 56 -17.58 2.98 10.17
CA THR A 56 -18.50 4.12 10.33
C THR A 56 -18.39 5.14 9.20
N GLY A 57 -17.33 5.08 8.39
CA GLY A 57 -17.08 6.00 7.29
C GLY A 57 -18.17 5.92 6.22
N GLN A 58 -18.48 7.07 5.64
CA GLN A 58 -19.55 7.20 4.64
C GLN A 58 -19.01 7.27 3.21
N HIS A 59 -17.73 7.63 3.05
CA HIS A 59 -17.08 7.77 1.75
C HIS A 59 -15.95 6.74 1.60
N GLN A 60 -16.27 5.48 1.84
CA GLN A 60 -15.30 4.40 1.85
C GLN A 60 -14.96 3.89 0.43
N SER A 61 -13.72 3.39 0.26
CA SER A 61 -13.20 2.72 -0.93
C SER A 61 -12.86 1.25 -0.60
N PRO A 62 -12.79 0.37 -1.64
CA PRO A 62 -13.07 0.61 -3.06
C PRO A 62 -14.57 0.71 -3.35
N ILE A 63 -14.94 1.03 -4.60
CA ILE A 63 -16.34 1.05 -5.05
C ILE A 63 -16.54 0.25 -6.35
N ASP A 64 -17.78 -0.14 -6.61
CA ASP A 64 -18.21 -0.55 -7.94
C ASP A 64 -18.69 0.69 -8.71
N ILE A 65 -17.95 1.08 -9.73
CA ILE A 65 -18.24 2.25 -10.56
C ILE A 65 -19.41 1.92 -11.48
N ARG A 66 -20.57 2.49 -11.18
CA ARG A 66 -21.81 2.29 -11.96
C ARG A 66 -22.40 3.63 -12.38
N ALA A 67 -22.83 3.70 -13.64
CA ALA A 67 -23.50 4.88 -14.23
C ALA A 67 -22.77 6.21 -13.89
N PRO A 68 -21.45 6.34 -14.12
CA PRO A 68 -20.74 7.57 -13.82
C PRO A 68 -21.24 8.72 -14.69
N LYS A 69 -21.33 9.91 -14.13
CA LYS A 69 -21.76 11.12 -14.84
C LYS A 69 -20.61 11.62 -15.74
N ALA A 70 -20.85 11.72 -17.04
CA ALA A 70 -19.87 12.35 -17.94
C ALA A 70 -19.66 13.82 -17.55
N ALA A 71 -18.42 14.26 -17.48
CA ALA A 71 -18.03 15.61 -17.11
C ALA A 71 -16.79 16.09 -17.88
N ASP A 72 -16.69 17.41 -18.03
CA ASP A 72 -15.45 18.03 -18.51
C ASP A 72 -14.45 18.08 -17.36
N LEU A 73 -13.65 17.02 -17.26
CA LEU A 73 -12.61 16.89 -16.24
C LEU A 73 -11.25 17.32 -16.81
N PRO A 74 -10.41 18.01 -16.01
CA PRO A 74 -9.08 18.33 -16.46
C PRO A 74 -8.25 17.06 -16.69
N PRO A 75 -7.38 17.02 -17.72
CA PRO A 75 -6.51 15.87 -17.93
C PRO A 75 -5.55 15.68 -16.75
N ILE A 76 -5.23 14.44 -16.44
CA ILE A 76 -4.14 14.12 -15.51
C ILE A 76 -2.82 14.31 -16.26
N GLN A 77 -2.00 15.25 -15.79
CA GLN A 77 -0.63 15.43 -16.30
C GLN A 77 0.30 14.53 -15.49
N PHE A 78 0.86 13.52 -16.12
CA PHE A 78 1.81 12.61 -15.51
C PHE A 78 3.23 13.09 -15.76
N ALA A 79 4.03 13.26 -14.72
CA ALA A 79 5.44 13.61 -14.76
C ALA A 79 6.23 12.57 -13.94
N TYR A 80 6.24 11.34 -14.42
CA TYR A 80 6.98 10.25 -13.81
C TYR A 80 8.39 10.15 -14.40
N ARG A 81 9.31 9.66 -13.59
CA ARG A 81 10.72 9.44 -13.95
C ARG A 81 11.12 8.07 -13.46
N ALA A 82 12.06 7.44 -14.14
CA ALA A 82 12.63 6.19 -13.69
C ALA A 82 13.29 6.33 -12.31
N THR A 83 13.21 5.27 -11.52
CA THR A 83 13.80 5.14 -10.19
C THR A 83 14.38 3.74 -10.00
N PRO A 84 15.38 3.55 -9.12
CA PRO A 84 15.76 2.22 -8.65
C PRO A 84 14.59 1.45 -8.06
N LEU A 85 14.60 0.13 -8.17
CA LEU A 85 13.57 -0.73 -7.61
C LEU A 85 13.80 -0.91 -6.10
N HIS A 86 12.91 -0.35 -5.29
CA HIS A 86 12.81 -0.59 -3.87
C HIS A 86 11.49 -1.27 -3.57
N VAL A 87 11.52 -2.56 -3.23
CA VAL A 87 10.33 -3.41 -3.08
C VAL A 87 10.23 -4.00 -1.68
N ILE A 88 9.03 -4.04 -1.14
CA ILE A 88 8.74 -4.60 0.18
C ILE A 88 7.50 -5.48 0.13
N ASN A 89 7.54 -6.62 0.79
CA ASN A 89 6.37 -7.34 1.23
C ASN A 89 6.05 -6.89 2.66
N ASN A 90 5.01 -6.07 2.83
CA ASN A 90 4.67 -5.47 4.11
C ASN A 90 3.63 -6.27 4.92
N GLY A 91 3.41 -7.55 4.57
CA GLY A 91 2.42 -8.43 5.19
C GLY A 91 1.01 -8.28 4.61
N HIS A 92 0.75 -7.24 3.80
CA HIS A 92 -0.57 -6.96 3.25
C HIS A 92 -0.57 -6.84 1.72
N THR A 93 0.56 -6.46 1.15
CA THR A 93 0.77 -6.37 -0.30
C THR A 93 2.26 -6.36 -0.63
N ILE A 94 2.56 -6.41 -1.93
CA ILE A 94 3.87 -6.01 -2.45
C ILE A 94 3.77 -4.53 -2.82
N GLN A 95 4.60 -3.73 -2.17
CA GLN A 95 4.72 -2.29 -2.37
C GLN A 95 6.07 -1.96 -3.01
N VAL A 96 6.08 -0.97 -3.89
CA VAL A 96 7.29 -0.39 -4.48
C VAL A 96 7.36 1.08 -4.08
N ASP A 97 8.35 1.42 -3.28
CA ASP A 97 8.60 2.80 -2.89
C ASP A 97 9.24 3.58 -4.05
N TYR A 98 8.83 4.82 -4.22
CA TYR A 98 9.22 5.62 -5.38
C TYR A 98 10.04 6.83 -4.96
N ALA A 99 11.21 7.02 -5.60
CA ALA A 99 12.07 8.15 -5.29
C ALA A 99 11.37 9.50 -5.57
N PRO A 100 11.67 10.55 -4.80
CA PRO A 100 11.11 11.88 -5.00
C PRO A 100 11.33 12.43 -6.42
N GLY A 101 10.39 13.24 -6.90
CA GLY A 101 10.46 13.94 -8.20
C GLY A 101 9.43 13.51 -9.23
N SER A 102 8.78 12.34 -9.02
CA SER A 102 7.65 11.88 -9.82
C SER A 102 6.33 12.43 -9.29
N SER A 103 5.42 12.85 -10.17
CA SER A 103 4.17 13.48 -9.74
C SER A 103 3.06 13.40 -10.78
N ILE A 104 1.83 13.69 -10.32
CA ILE A 104 0.71 14.06 -11.18
C ILE A 104 0.29 15.50 -10.90
N THR A 105 -0.30 16.17 -11.91
CA THR A 105 -0.99 17.45 -11.72
C THR A 105 -2.39 17.35 -12.33
N VAL A 106 -3.40 17.68 -11.54
CA VAL A 106 -4.81 17.65 -11.96
C VAL A 106 -5.49 18.95 -11.50
N GLY A 107 -6.10 19.68 -12.44
CA GLY A 107 -6.75 20.95 -12.13
C GLY A 107 -5.83 21.97 -11.44
N GLY A 108 -4.54 21.96 -11.79
CA GLY A 108 -3.52 22.84 -11.20
C GLY A 108 -2.95 22.35 -9.85
N LYS A 109 -3.53 21.30 -9.23
CA LYS A 109 -3.01 20.73 -7.99
C LYS A 109 -2.00 19.62 -8.27
N ARG A 110 -0.79 19.75 -7.70
CA ARG A 110 0.30 18.78 -7.84
C ARG A 110 0.31 17.81 -6.66
N TYR A 111 0.46 16.51 -6.97
CA TYR A 111 0.62 15.43 -6.00
C TYR A 111 1.88 14.63 -6.35
N GLU A 112 2.77 14.44 -5.40
CA GLU A 112 4.00 13.67 -5.57
C GLU A 112 3.75 12.19 -5.36
N LEU A 113 4.23 11.33 -6.28
CA LEU A 113 4.17 9.88 -6.14
C LEU A 113 5.06 9.43 -4.97
N LYS A 114 4.50 8.65 -4.08
CA LYS A 114 5.20 8.11 -2.92
C LYS A 114 5.54 6.63 -3.08
N GLN A 115 4.58 5.84 -3.50
CA GLN A 115 4.70 4.40 -3.71
C GLN A 115 3.59 3.91 -4.64
N PHE A 116 3.73 2.69 -5.15
CA PHE A 116 2.62 1.95 -5.71
C PHE A 116 2.61 0.52 -5.18
N HIS A 117 1.44 -0.10 -5.16
CA HIS A 117 1.24 -1.46 -4.66
C HIS A 117 0.11 -2.15 -5.41
N PHE A 118 -0.05 -3.44 -5.16
CA PHE A 118 -0.95 -4.27 -5.94
C PHE A 118 -2.01 -4.97 -5.08
N HIS A 119 -3.19 -5.16 -5.66
CA HIS A 119 -4.24 -6.00 -5.09
C HIS A 119 -4.65 -7.08 -6.07
N HIS A 120 -4.93 -8.27 -5.54
CA HIS A 120 -5.41 -9.44 -6.24
C HIS A 120 -6.61 -10.04 -5.47
N PRO A 121 -7.81 -10.17 -6.11
CA PRO A 121 -8.19 -9.53 -7.36
C PRO A 121 -8.22 -7.99 -7.27
N SER A 122 -8.68 -7.29 -8.35
CA SER A 122 -8.85 -5.83 -8.27
C SER A 122 -9.86 -5.44 -7.20
N GLU A 123 -9.57 -4.35 -6.50
CA GLU A 123 -10.48 -3.80 -5.49
C GLU A 123 -11.66 -3.07 -6.15
N GLU A 124 -11.39 -2.24 -7.18
CA GLU A 124 -12.42 -1.57 -7.94
C GLU A 124 -13.11 -2.52 -8.91
N LYS A 125 -14.41 -2.27 -9.10
CA LYS A 125 -15.20 -2.86 -10.16
C LYS A 125 -15.76 -1.79 -11.07
N VAL A 126 -15.99 -2.15 -12.34
CA VAL A 126 -16.67 -1.30 -13.31
C VAL A 126 -17.89 -2.05 -13.85
N ASN A 127 -19.10 -1.54 -13.57
CA ASN A 127 -20.36 -2.19 -13.92
C ASN A 127 -20.44 -3.65 -13.45
N GLY A 128 -19.93 -3.94 -12.25
CA GLY A 128 -19.88 -5.27 -11.65
C GLY A 128 -18.74 -6.16 -12.13
N LYS A 129 -18.00 -5.76 -13.20
CA LYS A 129 -16.80 -6.49 -13.65
C LYS A 129 -15.63 -6.19 -12.72
N GLY A 130 -15.04 -7.21 -12.09
CA GLY A 130 -13.72 -7.17 -11.49
C GLY A 130 -12.64 -7.51 -12.52
N TYR A 131 -11.39 -7.23 -12.15
CA TYR A 131 -10.21 -7.52 -12.97
C TYR A 131 -9.28 -8.44 -12.20
N ALA A 132 -8.28 -9.01 -12.87
CA ALA A 132 -7.34 -9.93 -12.23
C ALA A 132 -6.58 -9.26 -11.10
N MET A 133 -6.12 -8.02 -11.33
CA MET A 133 -5.41 -7.22 -10.34
C MET A 133 -5.71 -5.73 -10.53
N VAL A 134 -5.25 -4.93 -9.58
CA VAL A 134 -5.14 -3.47 -9.72
C VAL A 134 -3.82 -3.00 -9.13
N ALA A 135 -3.24 -1.98 -9.72
CA ALA A 135 -2.13 -1.24 -9.14
C ALA A 135 -2.64 0.13 -8.63
N HIS A 136 -2.39 0.44 -7.37
CA HIS A 136 -2.68 1.73 -6.76
C HIS A 136 -1.41 2.56 -6.66
N LEU A 137 -1.36 3.67 -7.38
CA LEU A 137 -0.27 4.65 -7.35
C LEU A 137 -0.65 5.74 -6.36
N VAL A 138 -0.02 5.76 -5.21
CA VAL A 138 -0.37 6.66 -4.09
C VAL A 138 0.46 7.92 -4.15
N HIS A 139 -0.23 9.05 -4.17
CA HIS A 139 0.37 10.39 -4.26
C HIS A 139 -0.05 11.27 -3.09
N ALA A 140 0.81 12.18 -2.69
CA ALA A 140 0.53 13.18 -1.65
C ALA A 140 0.84 14.59 -2.15
N ALA A 141 -0.04 15.54 -1.86
CA ALA A 141 0.19 16.95 -2.09
C ALA A 141 0.88 17.60 -0.88
N ALA A 142 1.40 18.82 -1.07
CA ALA A 142 2.10 19.56 -0.02
C ALA A 142 1.20 19.92 1.18
N ASP A 143 -0.11 19.99 0.98
CA ASP A 143 -1.11 20.21 2.03
C ASP A 143 -1.53 18.93 2.78
N GLY A 144 -0.89 17.80 2.49
CA GLY A 144 -1.19 16.50 3.09
C GLY A 144 -2.36 15.75 2.44
N SER A 145 -3.06 16.33 1.47
CA SER A 145 -4.12 15.60 0.77
C SER A 145 -3.57 14.47 -0.09
N VAL A 146 -4.30 13.36 -0.15
CA VAL A 146 -3.91 12.13 -0.85
C VAL A 146 -4.72 11.95 -2.13
N ALA A 147 -4.06 11.53 -3.18
CA ALA A 147 -4.68 11.08 -4.42
C ALA A 147 -4.16 9.70 -4.82
N VAL A 148 -5.04 8.83 -5.31
CA VAL A 148 -4.68 7.51 -5.82
C VAL A 148 -5.06 7.41 -7.29
N VAL A 149 -4.10 7.01 -8.12
CA VAL A 149 -4.38 6.57 -9.49
C VAL A 149 -4.46 5.05 -9.48
N ALA A 150 -5.61 4.50 -9.85
CA ALA A 150 -5.82 3.06 -9.98
C ALA A 150 -5.68 2.64 -11.45
N VAL A 151 -4.81 1.66 -11.71
CA VAL A 151 -4.63 1.03 -13.01
C VAL A 151 -5.14 -0.40 -12.92
N LEU A 152 -6.28 -0.67 -13.56
CA LEU A 152 -6.87 -2.00 -13.62
C LEU A 152 -6.03 -2.92 -14.52
N LEU A 153 -5.82 -4.16 -14.10
CA LEU A 153 -5.00 -5.14 -14.80
C LEU A 153 -5.88 -6.32 -15.22
N ASP A 154 -6.03 -6.50 -16.55
CA ASP A 154 -6.88 -7.58 -17.12
C ASP A 154 -5.99 -8.74 -17.55
N ALA A 155 -6.25 -9.94 -17.01
CA ALA A 155 -5.43 -11.11 -17.32
C ALA A 155 -5.67 -11.62 -18.73
N GLY A 156 -4.58 -11.92 -19.44
CA GLY A 156 -4.59 -12.44 -20.78
C GLY A 156 -3.28 -13.10 -21.18
N SER A 157 -2.96 -13.08 -22.46
CA SER A 157 -1.72 -13.64 -23.00
C SER A 157 -0.55 -12.64 -23.02
N ALA A 158 -0.84 -11.34 -22.94
CA ALA A 158 0.19 -10.30 -23.02
C ALA A 158 0.75 -9.99 -21.63
N ALA A 159 2.07 -10.01 -21.50
CA ALA A 159 2.77 -9.59 -20.28
C ALA A 159 2.86 -8.07 -20.21
N ASN A 160 2.91 -7.53 -18.98
CA ASN A 160 3.15 -6.12 -18.75
C ASN A 160 4.63 -5.85 -18.56
N SER A 161 5.19 -4.88 -19.28
CA SER A 161 6.63 -4.61 -19.27
C SER A 161 7.18 -4.18 -17.89
N LEU A 162 6.42 -3.38 -17.13
CA LEU A 162 6.81 -2.98 -15.79
C LEU A 162 6.73 -4.17 -14.82
N ILE A 163 5.62 -4.90 -14.88
CA ILE A 163 5.37 -6.05 -14.02
C ILE A 163 6.43 -7.12 -14.25
N SER A 164 6.72 -7.48 -15.53
CA SER A 164 7.78 -8.43 -15.88
C SER A 164 9.16 -8.03 -15.35
N ARG A 165 9.40 -6.72 -15.19
CA ARG A 165 10.67 -6.21 -14.66
C ARG A 165 10.74 -6.28 -13.13
N ILE A 166 9.60 -6.16 -12.43
CA ILE A 166 9.53 -6.20 -10.96
C ILE A 166 9.40 -7.63 -10.44
N TRP A 167 8.63 -8.49 -11.10
CA TRP A 167 8.25 -9.82 -10.60
C TRP A 167 9.41 -10.75 -10.26
N PRO A 168 10.59 -10.72 -10.92
CA PRO A 168 11.75 -11.50 -10.49
C PRO A 168 12.26 -11.15 -9.08
N TYR A 169 11.86 -10.01 -8.53
CA TYR A 169 12.30 -9.48 -7.25
C TYR A 169 11.19 -9.46 -6.18
N LEU A 170 10.05 -10.15 -6.43
CA LEU A 170 8.96 -10.19 -5.46
C LEU A 170 9.40 -10.87 -4.16
N PRO A 171 9.37 -10.19 -3.00
CA PRO A 171 9.62 -10.85 -1.72
C PRO A 171 8.48 -11.80 -1.38
N ALA A 172 8.78 -13.11 -1.31
CA ALA A 172 7.77 -14.13 -1.03
C ALA A 172 7.21 -14.09 0.41
N GLN A 173 7.92 -13.43 1.33
CA GLN A 173 7.55 -13.33 2.74
C GLN A 173 7.65 -11.87 3.20
N GLU A 174 6.82 -11.53 4.20
CA GLU A 174 6.93 -10.24 4.90
C GLU A 174 8.35 -10.03 5.44
N GLY A 175 8.85 -8.80 5.30
CA GLY A 175 10.19 -8.46 5.72
C GLY A 175 10.59 -7.03 5.38
N PRO A 176 11.84 -6.67 5.62
CA PRO A 176 12.36 -5.34 5.32
C PRO A 176 12.36 -5.06 3.81
N GLU A 177 12.38 -3.78 3.45
CA GLU A 177 12.55 -3.31 2.08
C GLU A 177 13.82 -3.91 1.45
N GLN A 178 13.68 -4.43 0.23
CA GLN A 178 14.76 -4.90 -0.62
C GLN A 178 15.11 -3.84 -1.66
N LYS A 179 16.38 -3.45 -1.72
CA LYS A 179 16.88 -2.42 -2.62
C LYS A 179 17.66 -3.05 -3.77
N HIS A 180 17.23 -2.78 -4.99
CA HIS A 180 17.84 -3.24 -6.23
C HIS A 180 18.24 -1.99 -7.04
N ASP A 181 19.30 -1.32 -6.60
CA ASP A 181 19.72 -0.01 -7.17
C ASP A 181 20.17 -0.09 -8.63
N ASP A 182 20.53 -1.29 -9.10
CA ASP A 182 20.89 -1.61 -10.49
C ASP A 182 19.66 -1.86 -11.40
N VAL A 183 18.47 -2.03 -10.80
CA VAL A 183 17.22 -2.27 -11.54
C VAL A 183 16.41 -0.98 -11.63
N GLN A 184 16.40 -0.36 -12.81
CA GLN A 184 15.61 0.85 -13.04
C GLN A 184 14.18 0.48 -13.48
N ILE A 185 13.19 1.13 -12.87
CA ILE A 185 11.76 1.00 -13.22
C ILE A 185 11.18 2.38 -13.53
N ASP A 186 10.22 2.43 -14.45
CA ASP A 186 9.42 3.63 -14.74
C ASP A 186 7.94 3.26 -14.72
N VAL A 187 7.23 3.76 -13.70
CA VAL A 187 5.79 3.49 -13.53
C VAL A 187 4.93 4.08 -14.66
N ALA A 188 5.48 4.99 -15.47
CA ALA A 188 4.79 5.49 -16.66
C ALA A 188 4.46 4.37 -17.65
N SER A 189 5.26 3.30 -17.68
CA SER A 189 5.03 2.14 -18.55
C SER A 189 3.85 1.25 -18.12
N LEU A 190 3.29 1.48 -16.93
CA LEU A 190 2.06 0.82 -16.49
C LEU A 190 0.80 1.56 -16.96
N LEU A 191 0.94 2.79 -17.45
CA LEU A 191 -0.22 3.60 -17.77
C LEU A 191 -0.76 3.28 -19.16
N PRO A 192 -2.08 3.08 -19.38
CA PRO A 192 -2.69 2.88 -20.68
C PRO A 192 -2.46 4.09 -21.60
N ALA A 193 -2.50 3.90 -22.92
CA ALA A 193 -2.37 5.00 -23.88
C ALA A 193 -3.53 6.02 -23.75
N ASP A 194 -4.75 5.51 -23.59
CA ASP A 194 -5.91 6.34 -23.24
C ASP A 194 -5.88 6.65 -21.75
N ARG A 195 -5.87 7.94 -21.42
CA ARG A 195 -5.81 8.47 -20.03
C ARG A 195 -7.18 8.87 -19.50
N GLY A 196 -8.27 8.48 -20.16
CA GLY A 196 -9.62 8.67 -19.65
C GLY A 196 -9.76 8.03 -18.26
N TYR A 197 -10.50 8.69 -17.36
CA TYR A 197 -10.60 8.24 -15.98
C TYR A 197 -11.98 8.45 -15.36
N TYR A 198 -12.27 7.68 -14.34
CA TYR A 198 -13.34 7.92 -13.37
C TYR A 198 -12.76 8.62 -12.15
N THR A 199 -13.54 9.50 -11.51
CA THR A 199 -13.09 10.17 -10.28
C THR A 199 -14.21 10.29 -9.27
N PHE A 200 -13.83 10.13 -8.01
CA PHE A 200 -14.70 10.26 -6.84
C PHE A 200 -13.84 10.56 -5.59
N THR A 201 -14.49 11.03 -4.54
CA THR A 201 -13.88 11.10 -3.20
C THR A 201 -14.14 9.81 -2.45
N GLY A 202 -13.09 9.20 -1.93
CA GLY A 202 -13.13 7.93 -1.21
C GLY A 202 -12.22 7.92 0.01
N SER A 203 -11.70 6.74 0.33
CA SER A 203 -10.81 6.49 1.47
C SER A 203 -9.57 5.69 1.07
N LEU A 204 -8.65 5.50 2.02
CA LEU A 204 -7.72 4.38 1.96
C LEU A 204 -8.51 3.07 2.00
N THR A 205 -8.03 2.04 1.33
CA THR A 205 -8.67 0.71 1.27
C THR A 205 -8.16 -0.25 2.35
N THR A 206 -7.29 0.24 3.21
CA THR A 206 -6.74 -0.49 4.36
C THR A 206 -6.92 0.32 5.63
N PRO A 207 -6.92 -0.30 6.83
CA PRO A 207 -6.92 0.42 8.08
C PRO A 207 -5.85 1.53 8.12
N PRO A 208 -6.17 2.73 8.59
CA PRO A 208 -7.38 3.11 9.31
C PRO A 208 -8.55 3.59 8.43
N CYS A 209 -8.57 3.33 7.13
CA CYS A 209 -9.64 3.68 6.16
C CYS A 209 -9.94 5.19 6.11
N THR A 210 -8.92 6.01 6.26
CA THR A 210 -9.02 7.48 6.27
C THR A 210 -9.69 7.99 5.02
N GLU A 211 -10.73 8.80 5.17
CA GLU A 211 -11.50 9.40 4.09
C GLU A 211 -10.82 10.65 3.48
N ASN A 212 -11.47 11.29 2.52
CA ASN A 212 -10.98 12.43 1.74
C ASN A 212 -9.81 12.12 0.80
N VAL A 213 -9.70 10.88 0.35
CA VAL A 213 -8.79 10.47 -0.72
C VAL A 213 -9.44 10.74 -2.07
N THR A 214 -8.74 11.45 -2.96
CA THR A 214 -9.18 11.63 -4.34
C THR A 214 -8.78 10.43 -5.19
N TRP A 215 -9.75 9.76 -5.81
CA TRP A 215 -9.52 8.61 -6.66
C TRP A 215 -9.60 8.98 -8.13
N PHE A 216 -8.64 8.47 -8.91
CA PHE A 216 -8.58 8.51 -10.36
C PHE A 216 -8.43 7.07 -10.87
N VAL A 217 -9.53 6.44 -11.29
CA VAL A 217 -9.50 5.07 -11.83
C VAL A 217 -9.42 5.17 -13.35
N LEU A 218 -8.31 4.72 -13.94
CA LEU A 218 -8.14 4.76 -15.39
C LEU A 218 -9.15 3.82 -16.06
N LYS A 219 -9.80 4.29 -17.14
CA LYS A 219 -10.90 3.56 -17.81
C LYS A 219 -10.43 2.34 -18.56
N THR A 220 -9.27 2.45 -19.20
CA THR A 220 -8.68 1.40 -20.01
C THR A 220 -7.80 0.53 -19.13
N PRO A 221 -8.11 -0.77 -18.99
CA PRO A 221 -7.24 -1.68 -18.27
C PRO A 221 -5.95 -1.96 -19.05
N GLU A 222 -4.87 -2.19 -18.33
CA GLU A 222 -3.61 -2.67 -18.91
C GLU A 222 -3.56 -4.20 -18.89
N PRO A 223 -2.92 -4.82 -19.88
CA PRO A 223 -2.76 -6.26 -19.90
C PRO A 223 -1.79 -6.73 -18.82
N ILE A 224 -2.05 -7.91 -18.27
CA ILE A 224 -1.14 -8.71 -17.47
C ILE A 224 -1.25 -10.17 -17.94
N SER A 225 -0.15 -10.90 -18.02
CA SER A 225 -0.25 -12.32 -18.34
C SER A 225 -0.86 -13.11 -17.19
N GLN A 226 -1.55 -14.20 -17.48
CA GLN A 226 -2.07 -15.10 -16.43
C GLN A 226 -0.95 -15.58 -15.50
N THR A 227 0.24 -15.87 -16.05
CA THR A 227 1.41 -16.29 -15.27
C THR A 227 1.87 -15.21 -14.28
N GLU A 228 1.85 -13.94 -14.67
CA GLU A 228 2.19 -12.82 -13.78
C GLU A 228 1.14 -12.66 -12.67
N SER A 229 -0.15 -12.71 -13.02
CA SER A 229 -1.24 -12.68 -12.04
C SER A 229 -1.15 -13.84 -11.05
N ASP A 230 -0.95 -15.07 -11.53
CA ASP A 230 -0.80 -16.25 -10.68
C ASP A 230 0.44 -16.18 -9.78
N ALA A 231 1.52 -15.55 -10.25
CA ALA A 231 2.73 -15.37 -9.45
C ALA A 231 2.46 -14.49 -8.21
N PHE A 232 1.73 -13.40 -8.39
CA PHE A 232 1.29 -12.56 -7.26
C PHE A 232 0.27 -13.29 -6.38
N GLY A 233 -0.72 -13.98 -7.01
CA GLY A 233 -1.75 -14.74 -6.30
C GLY A 233 -1.23 -15.88 -5.43
N ARG A 234 -0.02 -16.40 -5.68
CA ARG A 234 0.65 -17.35 -4.78
C ARG A 234 1.12 -16.73 -3.47
N ILE A 235 1.45 -15.43 -3.48
CA ILE A 235 1.85 -14.68 -2.27
C ILE A 235 0.59 -14.17 -1.57
N TYR A 236 -0.31 -13.55 -2.32
CA TYR A 236 -1.57 -12.98 -1.86
C TYR A 236 -2.75 -13.50 -2.68
N PRO A 237 -3.35 -14.65 -2.29
CA PRO A 237 -4.53 -15.19 -2.98
C PRO A 237 -5.68 -14.17 -3.03
N VAL A 238 -5.89 -13.46 -1.92
CA VAL A 238 -6.83 -12.34 -1.81
C VAL A 238 -6.24 -11.30 -0.86
N ASN A 239 -5.98 -10.09 -1.38
CA ASN A 239 -5.64 -8.92 -0.58
C ASN A 239 -6.47 -7.70 -1.02
N ALA A 240 -7.74 -7.92 -1.32
CA ALA A 240 -8.68 -6.92 -1.79
C ALA A 240 -9.81 -6.73 -0.77
N ARG A 241 -10.06 -5.47 -0.38
CA ARG A 241 -11.24 -5.10 0.40
C ARG A 241 -12.48 -5.20 -0.49
N PRO A 242 -13.63 -5.72 0.00
CA PRO A 242 -14.89 -5.68 -0.73
C PRO A 242 -15.31 -4.25 -1.09
N THR A 243 -16.05 -4.10 -2.20
CA THR A 243 -16.58 -2.80 -2.62
C THR A 243 -17.56 -2.25 -1.58
N GLN A 244 -17.48 -0.94 -1.34
CA GLN A 244 -18.24 -0.20 -0.34
C GLN A 244 -19.42 0.55 -0.97
N PRO A 245 -20.47 0.83 -0.21
CA PRO A 245 -21.63 1.60 -0.70
C PRO A 245 -21.23 3.01 -1.17
N LEU A 246 -21.88 3.49 -2.21
CA LEU A 246 -21.68 4.85 -2.72
C LEU A 246 -22.18 5.93 -1.77
N ASN A 247 -23.22 5.65 -0.99
CA ASN A 247 -23.83 6.59 -0.03
C ASN A 247 -24.13 7.97 -0.67
N GLY A 248 -24.64 7.97 -1.90
CA GLY A 248 -24.99 9.19 -2.63
C GLY A 248 -23.81 9.96 -3.24
N ARG A 249 -22.58 9.43 -3.19
CA ARG A 249 -21.41 10.06 -3.84
C ARG A 249 -21.58 10.15 -5.35
N ASP A 250 -21.16 11.28 -5.91
CA ASP A 250 -21.05 11.43 -7.34
C ASP A 250 -19.77 10.74 -7.85
N VAL A 251 -19.92 9.84 -8.80
CA VAL A 251 -18.82 9.31 -9.62
C VAL A 251 -18.88 10.01 -10.96
N ARG A 252 -17.78 10.65 -11.35
CA ARG A 252 -17.68 11.36 -12.62
C ARG A 252 -16.72 10.62 -13.56
N ALA A 253 -16.98 10.75 -14.87
CA ALA A 253 -16.15 10.19 -15.93
C ALA A 253 -15.66 11.32 -16.83
N SER A 254 -14.36 11.32 -17.16
CA SER A 254 -13.83 12.18 -18.23
C SER A 254 -14.53 11.84 -19.57
N LYS A 255 -14.70 12.82 -20.42
CA LYS A 255 -15.19 12.62 -21.78
C LYS A 255 -14.17 11.93 -22.66
#